data_0d3cd3645317aa69edf98a7e0c094a21
#
_entry.id   0d3cd3645317aa69edf98a7e0c094a21
#
_cell.length_a   1.000
_cell.length_b   1.000
_cell.length_c   1.000
_cell.angle_alpha   90.00
_cell.angle_beta   90.00
_cell.angle_gamma   90.00
#
_symmetry.space_group_name_H-M   'P 1'
#
loop_
_entity.id
_entity.type
_entity.pdbx_description
1 polymer ?
#
loop_
_entity_poly.entity_id
_entity_poly.type
_entity_poly.pdbx_seq_one_letter_code
_entity_poly.pdbx_strand_id
1 'polypeptide(L)'
;MRDFYFRCMSAIEHQQNLEPESEEAVGFRDQPICLRALRAEDRLLLEDLARRTGSDDLRMRFFTGFQSLPPRLLNELMRIDPKRRITLVASRATSRGQPEMLAIAHAHTSAKGEAELALLVRSDLKGMGLGSLLLETLVARCRRRGLKVLVADVLQENTRMLRLAEKHGFRSESAELGTTRLVLRLDSLAA
;
A
#
# COMPACT_ATOMS: atom_id res chain seq x y z
N MET A 1 -20.16 6.37 13.54
CA MET A 1 -18.78 6.39 14.06
C MET A 1 -18.48 5.20 14.97
N ARG A 2 -19.36 4.84 15.92
CA ARG A 2 -19.19 3.68 16.81
C ARG A 2 -19.16 2.32 16.07
N ASP A 3 -20.02 2.12 15.09
CA ASP A 3 -20.13 0.81 14.38
C ASP A 3 -18.93 0.48 13.48
N PHE A 4 -18.28 1.48 12.90
CA PHE A 4 -17.06 1.28 12.13
C PHE A 4 -15.88 0.91 13.05
N TYR A 5 -15.80 1.55 14.21
CA TYR A 5 -14.80 1.26 15.24
C TYR A 5 -15.02 -0.11 15.88
N PHE A 6 -16.28 -0.48 16.13
CA PHE A 6 -16.63 -1.80 16.69
C PHE A 6 -16.35 -2.94 15.71
N ARG A 7 -16.55 -2.74 14.40
CA ARG A 7 -16.17 -3.74 13.37
C ARG A 7 -14.66 -3.91 13.25
N CYS A 8 -13.87 -2.86 13.42
CA CYS A 8 -12.41 -3.00 13.53
C CYS A 8 -11.98 -3.71 14.81
N MET A 9 -12.72 -3.56 15.92
CA MET A 9 -12.37 -4.17 17.20
C MET A 9 -12.92 -5.60 17.37
N SER A 10 -14.08 -5.93 16.82
CA SER A 10 -14.69 -7.27 16.95
C SER A 10 -14.03 -8.35 16.09
N ALA A 11 -13.16 -7.98 15.13
CA ALA A 11 -12.37 -8.95 14.35
C ALA A 11 -11.22 -9.58 15.16
N ILE A 12 -10.94 -9.09 16.36
CA ILE A 12 -9.82 -9.53 17.20
C ILE A 12 -10.13 -10.86 17.96
N GLU A 13 -11.39 -11.27 18.09
CA GLU A 13 -11.77 -12.35 19.02
C GLU A 13 -12.00 -13.74 18.43
N HIS A 14 -12.00 -13.95 17.12
CA HIS A 14 -12.22 -15.30 16.56
C HIS A 14 -11.38 -15.57 15.32
N GLN A 15 -10.19 -16.14 15.48
CA GLN A 15 -9.66 -17.22 14.62
C GLN A 15 -8.19 -17.53 14.93
N GLN A 16 -7.98 -18.61 15.66
CA GLN A 16 -6.70 -19.34 15.70
C GLN A 16 -6.60 -20.17 14.40
N ASN A 17 -5.43 -20.08 13.75
CA ASN A 17 -4.94 -20.84 12.59
C ASN A 17 -5.13 -20.17 11.21
N LEU A 18 -4.04 -19.59 10.74
CA LEU A 18 -3.77 -18.69 9.64
C LEU A 18 -4.12 -17.26 10.08
N GLU A 19 -3.13 -16.55 10.62
CA GLU A 19 -3.36 -15.18 11.07
C GLU A 19 -4.00 -14.38 9.92
N PRO A 20 -5.30 -13.99 10.03
CA PRO A 20 -5.83 -12.98 9.13
C PRO A 20 -4.94 -11.76 9.37
N GLU A 21 -4.44 -11.16 8.31
CA GLU A 21 -3.67 -9.92 8.38
C GLU A 21 -4.51 -8.95 9.22
N SER A 22 -4.15 -8.79 10.50
CA SER A 22 -4.95 -8.11 11.51
C SER A 22 -5.31 -6.70 11.05
N GLU A 23 -6.57 -6.35 11.22
CA GLU A 23 -7.00 -4.96 11.11
C GLU A 23 -6.35 -4.17 12.25
N GLU A 24 -5.64 -3.12 11.91
CA GLU A 24 -4.95 -2.29 12.86
C GLU A 24 -5.53 -0.89 12.84
N ALA A 25 -6.07 -0.45 13.98
CA ALA A 25 -6.50 0.93 14.16
C ALA A 25 -5.28 1.78 14.56
N VAL A 26 -4.93 2.74 13.70
CA VAL A 26 -3.77 3.61 13.89
C VAL A 26 -4.23 5.07 13.93
N GLY A 27 -3.69 5.84 14.86
CA GLY A 27 -3.87 7.29 14.88
C GLY A 27 -3.17 7.92 13.66
N PHE A 28 -3.93 8.62 12.84
CA PHE A 28 -3.39 9.40 11.73
C PHE A 28 -3.88 10.83 11.82
N ARG A 29 -3.02 11.74 12.26
CA ARG A 29 -3.40 13.08 12.71
C ARG A 29 -4.48 12.97 13.79
N ASP A 30 -5.54 13.75 13.73
CA ASP A 30 -6.61 13.78 14.74
C ASP A 30 -7.72 12.74 14.49
N GLN A 31 -7.52 11.81 13.56
CA GLN A 31 -8.54 10.82 13.17
C GLN A 31 -7.96 9.41 13.13
N PRO A 32 -8.70 8.41 13.59
CA PRO A 32 -8.29 7.02 13.43
C PRO A 32 -8.47 6.57 11.98
N ILE A 33 -7.48 5.83 11.51
CA ILE A 33 -7.55 5.06 10.26
C ILE A 33 -7.44 3.58 10.56
N CYS A 34 -7.97 2.76 9.67
CA CYS A 34 -7.85 1.31 9.72
C CYS A 34 -6.87 0.85 8.64
N LEU A 35 -5.82 0.14 9.04
CA LEU A 35 -4.91 -0.58 8.14
C LEU A 35 -5.32 -2.03 8.09
N ARG A 36 -5.65 -2.56 6.92
CA ARG A 36 -6.14 -3.92 6.75
C ARG A 36 -5.79 -4.49 5.37
N ALA A 37 -5.97 -5.79 5.22
CA ALA A 37 -5.91 -6.42 3.91
C ALA A 37 -7.02 -5.92 2.97
N LEU A 38 -6.74 -5.96 1.67
CA LEU A 38 -7.74 -5.71 0.63
C LEU A 38 -8.79 -6.82 0.63
N ARG A 39 -10.06 -6.44 0.46
CA ARG A 39 -11.21 -7.33 0.38
C ARG A 39 -11.89 -7.25 -0.99
N ALA A 40 -12.62 -8.28 -1.37
CA ALA A 40 -13.34 -8.31 -2.65
C ALA A 40 -14.37 -7.18 -2.80
N GLU A 41 -15.00 -6.80 -1.68
CA GLU A 41 -15.99 -5.71 -1.60
C GLU A 41 -15.40 -4.29 -1.71
N ASP A 42 -14.08 -4.14 -1.65
CA ASP A 42 -13.41 -2.83 -1.69
C ASP A 42 -13.39 -2.17 -3.08
N ARG A 43 -13.95 -2.82 -4.10
CA ARG A 43 -13.90 -2.34 -5.48
C ARG A 43 -14.35 -0.89 -5.61
N LEU A 44 -15.51 -0.54 -5.08
CA LEU A 44 -16.04 0.82 -5.15
C LEU A 44 -15.18 1.84 -4.40
N LEU A 45 -14.57 1.43 -3.29
CA LEU A 45 -13.63 2.27 -2.53
C LEU A 45 -12.34 2.51 -3.32
N LEU A 46 -11.84 1.51 -4.04
CA LEU A 46 -10.67 1.65 -4.90
C LEU A 46 -10.96 2.52 -6.12
N GLU A 47 -12.14 2.40 -6.72
CA GLU A 47 -12.60 3.29 -7.80
C GLU A 47 -12.68 4.75 -7.34
N ASP A 48 -13.17 4.99 -6.11
CA ASP A 48 -13.22 6.33 -5.53
C ASP A 48 -11.81 6.86 -5.23
N LEU A 49 -10.92 6.05 -4.66
CA LEU A 49 -9.51 6.40 -4.48
C LEU A 49 -8.87 6.82 -5.81
N ALA A 50 -9.07 6.03 -6.86
CA ALA A 50 -8.51 6.32 -8.19
C ALA A 50 -9.02 7.66 -8.74
N ARG A 51 -10.33 7.96 -8.61
CA ARG A 51 -10.92 9.23 -9.04
C ARG A 51 -10.37 10.45 -8.28
N ARG A 52 -10.00 10.26 -7.01
CA ARG A 52 -9.41 11.30 -6.15
C ARG A 52 -7.89 11.37 -6.23
N THR A 53 -7.30 10.55 -7.10
CA THR A 53 -5.87 10.57 -7.39
C THR A 53 -5.64 11.34 -8.68
N GLY A 54 -4.84 12.39 -8.62
CA GLY A 54 -4.53 13.22 -9.79
C GLY A 54 -3.78 12.46 -10.87
N SER A 55 -3.91 12.90 -12.12
CA SER A 55 -3.29 12.28 -13.30
C SER A 55 -1.77 12.12 -13.17
N ASP A 56 -1.09 13.11 -12.62
CA ASP A 56 0.36 13.04 -12.38
C ASP A 56 0.72 11.93 -11.39
N ASP A 57 -0.07 11.77 -10.34
CA ASP A 57 0.13 10.73 -9.35
C ASP A 57 -0.16 9.33 -9.90
N LEU A 58 -1.16 9.20 -10.77
CA LEU A 58 -1.42 7.97 -11.52
C LEU A 58 -0.26 7.67 -12.47
N ARG A 59 0.27 8.69 -13.16
CA ARG A 59 1.44 8.55 -14.03
C ARG A 59 2.67 8.10 -13.24
N MET A 60 2.94 8.69 -12.08
CA MET A 60 4.05 8.28 -11.21
C MET A 60 3.93 6.83 -10.74
N ARG A 61 2.70 6.32 -10.61
CA ARG A 61 2.45 4.95 -10.14
C ARG A 61 2.45 3.91 -11.25
N PHE A 62 1.95 4.27 -12.45
CA PHE A 62 1.73 3.32 -13.55
C PHE A 62 2.62 3.57 -14.76
N PHE A 63 3.53 4.56 -14.70
CA PHE A 63 4.45 4.96 -15.76
C PHE A 63 3.77 5.44 -17.05
N THR A 64 2.47 5.57 -17.03
CA THR A 64 1.64 5.99 -18.16
C THR A 64 0.63 7.01 -17.68
N GLY A 65 0.44 8.06 -18.47
CA GLY A 65 -0.57 9.10 -18.18
C GLY A 65 -1.98 8.55 -18.36
N PHE A 66 -2.75 8.55 -17.29
CA PHE A 66 -4.18 8.25 -17.31
C PHE A 66 -4.96 9.41 -16.76
N GLN A 67 -6.08 9.75 -17.42
CA GLN A 67 -7.08 10.67 -16.86
C GLN A 67 -7.95 9.97 -15.82
N SER A 68 -8.16 8.67 -15.99
CA SER A 68 -8.83 7.79 -15.04
C SER A 68 -8.23 6.39 -15.12
N LEU A 69 -8.27 5.65 -14.02
CA LEU A 69 -7.68 4.32 -13.99
C LEU A 69 -8.46 3.34 -14.90
N PRO A 70 -7.81 2.74 -15.90
CA PRO A 70 -8.48 1.79 -16.80
C PRO A 70 -9.02 0.56 -16.03
N PRO A 71 -10.17 -0.01 -16.45
CA PRO A 71 -10.76 -1.19 -15.79
C PRO A 71 -9.80 -2.36 -15.63
N ARG A 72 -8.88 -2.56 -16.60
CA ARG A 72 -7.86 -3.62 -16.52
C ARG A 72 -6.92 -3.41 -15.33
N LEU A 73 -6.43 -2.20 -15.10
CA LEU A 73 -5.56 -1.89 -13.98
C LEU A 73 -6.31 -1.95 -12.64
N LEU A 74 -7.57 -1.51 -12.64
CA LEU A 74 -8.43 -1.65 -11.46
C LEU A 74 -8.62 -3.12 -11.08
N ASN A 75 -8.89 -4.00 -12.05
CA ASN A 75 -9.00 -5.44 -11.82
C ASN A 75 -7.68 -6.03 -11.29
N GLU A 76 -6.52 -5.57 -11.81
CA GLU A 76 -5.22 -6.02 -11.33
C GLU A 76 -4.96 -5.57 -9.88
N LEU A 77 -5.33 -4.34 -9.51
CA LEU A 77 -5.24 -3.86 -8.13
C LEU A 77 -6.16 -4.64 -7.18
N MET A 78 -7.35 -5.05 -7.65
CA MET A 78 -8.32 -5.85 -6.90
C MET A 78 -7.95 -7.33 -6.80
N ARG A 79 -6.89 -7.77 -7.47
CA ARG A 79 -6.49 -9.18 -7.45
C ARG A 79 -6.02 -9.59 -6.06
N ILE A 80 -6.73 -10.54 -5.47
CA ILE A 80 -6.40 -11.17 -4.19
C ILE A 80 -5.68 -12.49 -4.48
N ASP A 81 -4.42 -12.58 -4.11
CA ASP A 81 -3.59 -13.80 -4.20
C ASP A 81 -2.77 -13.92 -2.91
N PRO A 82 -3.32 -14.56 -1.86
CA PRO A 82 -2.67 -14.60 -0.56
C PRO A 82 -1.31 -15.30 -0.56
N LYS A 83 -1.03 -16.15 -1.56
CA LYS A 83 0.27 -16.85 -1.66
C LYS A 83 1.37 -15.96 -2.25
N ARG A 84 1.02 -15.06 -3.16
CA ARG A 84 2.00 -14.26 -3.92
C ARG A 84 1.89 -12.77 -3.69
N ARG A 85 0.81 -12.30 -3.05
CA ARG A 85 0.56 -10.86 -2.89
C ARG A 85 0.19 -10.53 -1.44
N ILE A 86 0.77 -9.47 -0.93
CA ILE A 86 0.33 -8.78 0.27
C ILE A 86 -0.26 -7.46 -0.21
N THR A 87 -1.53 -7.20 0.06
CA THR A 87 -2.16 -5.92 -0.28
C THR A 87 -2.71 -5.28 0.98
N LEU A 88 -2.23 -4.10 1.28
CA LEU A 88 -2.59 -3.31 2.45
C LEU A 88 -3.40 -2.08 2.01
N VAL A 89 -4.52 -1.86 2.68
CA VAL A 89 -5.41 -0.72 2.47
C VAL A 89 -5.43 0.15 3.73
N ALA A 90 -5.33 1.46 3.55
CA ALA A 90 -5.66 2.44 4.58
C ALA A 90 -7.05 3.00 4.31
N SER A 91 -7.93 2.93 5.28
CA SER A 91 -9.31 3.41 5.18
C SER A 91 -9.74 4.15 6.44
N ARG A 92 -10.77 4.99 6.33
CA ARG A 92 -11.42 5.62 7.48
C ARG A 92 -12.91 5.76 7.22
N ALA A 93 -13.67 6.07 8.26
CA ALA A 93 -15.05 6.53 8.12
C ALA A 93 -15.08 8.02 7.76
N THR A 94 -15.91 8.41 6.79
CA THR A 94 -16.24 9.81 6.53
C THR A 94 -17.10 10.38 7.67
N SER A 95 -17.36 11.69 7.67
CA SER A 95 -18.28 12.34 8.61
C SER A 95 -19.70 11.76 8.58
N ARG A 96 -20.08 11.11 7.46
CA ARG A 96 -21.38 10.42 7.29
C ARG A 96 -21.31 8.93 7.65
N GLY A 97 -20.20 8.46 8.25
CA GLY A 97 -20.02 7.06 8.63
C GLY A 97 -19.73 6.09 7.47
N GLN A 98 -19.63 6.57 6.23
CA GLN A 98 -19.31 5.73 5.08
C GLN A 98 -17.80 5.47 5.02
N PRO A 99 -17.36 4.25 4.65
CA PRO A 99 -15.95 3.98 4.48
C PRO A 99 -15.40 4.72 3.25
N GLU A 100 -14.18 5.24 3.37
CA GLU A 100 -13.39 5.73 2.23
C GLU A 100 -11.98 5.15 2.27
N MET A 101 -11.44 4.82 1.10
CA MET A 101 -10.06 4.37 0.95
C MET A 101 -9.15 5.58 0.76
N LEU A 102 -8.09 5.64 1.56
CA LEU A 102 -7.12 6.74 1.56
C LEU A 102 -5.86 6.39 0.78
N ALA A 103 -5.48 5.12 0.80
CA ALA A 103 -4.29 4.61 0.13
C ALA A 103 -4.34 3.09 0.00
N ILE A 104 -3.55 2.57 -0.94
CA ILE A 104 -3.32 1.15 -1.16
C ILE A 104 -1.83 0.91 -1.40
N ALA A 105 -1.29 -0.14 -0.80
CA ALA A 105 0.06 -0.61 -1.06
C ALA A 105 0.06 -2.12 -1.27
N HIS A 106 0.94 -2.62 -2.12
CA HIS A 106 1.08 -4.06 -2.29
C HIS A 106 2.53 -4.47 -2.51
N ALA A 107 2.84 -5.70 -2.14
CA ALA A 107 4.05 -6.42 -2.48
C ALA A 107 3.65 -7.70 -3.22
N HIS A 108 4.14 -7.90 -4.43
CA HIS A 108 3.85 -9.06 -5.26
C HIS A 108 5.13 -9.86 -5.53
N THR A 109 5.17 -11.12 -5.08
CA THR A 109 6.33 -11.99 -5.25
C THR A 109 6.46 -12.43 -6.72
N SER A 110 7.60 -12.13 -7.32
CA SER A 110 7.97 -12.56 -8.66
C SER A 110 8.48 -13.99 -8.67
N ALA A 111 8.63 -14.58 -9.87
CA ALA A 111 9.26 -15.89 -10.05
C ALA A 111 10.74 -15.92 -9.61
N LYS A 112 11.39 -14.75 -9.48
CA LYS A 112 12.79 -14.61 -9.04
C LYS A 112 12.95 -14.57 -7.51
N GLY A 113 11.86 -14.72 -6.75
CA GLY A 113 11.90 -14.67 -5.28
C GLY A 113 11.97 -13.25 -4.68
N GLU A 114 11.98 -12.22 -5.52
CA GLU A 114 11.84 -10.83 -5.11
C GLU A 114 10.36 -10.45 -5.02
N ALA A 115 10.02 -9.53 -4.16
CA ALA A 115 8.68 -8.97 -4.13
C ALA A 115 8.69 -7.52 -4.64
N GLU A 116 7.92 -7.27 -5.70
CA GLU A 116 7.73 -5.93 -6.27
C GLU A 116 6.74 -5.14 -5.40
N LEU A 117 7.20 -4.00 -4.94
CA LEU A 117 6.43 -3.09 -4.09
C LEU A 117 5.83 -1.96 -4.94
N ALA A 118 4.59 -1.61 -4.62
CA ALA A 118 3.97 -0.42 -5.17
C ALA A 118 2.97 0.22 -4.19
N LEU A 119 2.85 1.54 -4.26
CA LEU A 119 2.08 2.37 -3.35
C LEU A 119 1.29 3.44 -4.11
N LEU A 120 0.04 3.65 -3.74
CA LEU A 120 -0.80 4.74 -4.21
C LEU A 120 -1.48 5.41 -3.03
N VAL A 121 -1.29 6.71 -2.88
CA VAL A 121 -1.93 7.54 -1.86
C VAL A 121 -2.77 8.61 -2.53
N ARG A 122 -3.97 8.83 -2.03
CA ARG A 122 -4.87 9.91 -2.49
C ARG A 122 -4.13 11.25 -2.51
N SER A 123 -4.27 12.02 -3.58
CA SER A 123 -3.42 13.19 -3.85
C SER A 123 -3.48 14.25 -2.77
N ASP A 124 -4.66 14.49 -2.18
CA ASP A 124 -4.88 15.47 -1.09
C ASP A 124 -4.27 15.05 0.27
N LEU A 125 -3.86 13.78 0.40
CA LEU A 125 -3.25 13.24 1.63
C LEU A 125 -1.73 13.06 1.53
N LYS A 126 -1.15 13.50 0.43
CA LYS A 126 0.30 13.41 0.23
C LYS A 126 1.08 14.36 1.12
N GLY A 127 2.27 13.93 1.54
CA GLY A 127 3.11 14.71 2.46
C GLY A 127 2.65 14.68 3.92
N MET A 128 1.58 13.96 4.22
CA MET A 128 1.01 13.87 5.57
C MET A 128 1.49 12.65 6.38
N GLY A 129 2.41 11.85 5.83
CA GLY A 129 2.98 10.68 6.52
C GLY A 129 2.29 9.35 6.19
N LEU A 130 1.11 9.36 5.53
CA LEU A 130 0.35 8.14 5.25
C LEU A 130 1.14 7.10 4.41
N GLY A 131 1.89 7.57 3.40
CA GLY A 131 2.74 6.69 2.60
C GLY A 131 3.86 6.03 3.42
N SER A 132 4.43 6.74 4.40
CA SER A 132 5.45 6.20 5.31
C SER A 132 4.87 5.10 6.19
N LEU A 133 3.70 5.35 6.77
CA LEU A 133 2.98 4.40 7.60
C LEU A 133 2.63 3.10 6.83
N LEU A 134 2.09 3.23 5.60
CA LEU A 134 1.79 2.06 4.77
C LEU A 134 3.04 1.28 4.39
N LEU A 135 4.10 1.99 4.00
CA LEU A 135 5.36 1.35 3.59
C LEU A 135 5.98 0.58 4.76
N GLU A 136 6.03 1.18 5.94
CA GLU A 136 6.53 0.55 7.16
C GLU A 136 5.74 -0.71 7.53
N THR A 137 4.42 -0.60 7.56
CA THR A 137 3.53 -1.73 7.84
C THR A 137 3.67 -2.84 6.79
N LEU A 138 3.75 -2.49 5.50
CA LEU A 138 3.95 -3.47 4.42
C LEU A 138 5.29 -4.19 4.54
N VAL A 139 6.38 -3.46 4.80
CA VAL A 139 7.72 -4.02 5.04
C VAL A 139 7.71 -4.99 6.22
N ALA A 140 7.06 -4.62 7.33
CA ALA A 140 6.93 -5.49 8.50
C ALA A 140 6.16 -6.78 8.16
N ARG A 141 5.07 -6.70 7.38
CA ARG A 141 4.31 -7.88 6.91
C ARG A 141 5.14 -8.75 5.97
N CYS A 142 5.94 -8.15 5.07
CA CYS A 142 6.85 -8.87 4.19
C CYS A 142 7.92 -9.64 4.98
N ARG A 143 8.51 -9.03 6.02
CA ARG A 143 9.45 -9.71 6.92
C ARG A 143 8.81 -10.90 7.63
N ARG A 144 7.61 -10.73 8.21
CA ARG A 144 6.89 -11.83 8.87
C ARG A 144 6.56 -12.99 7.93
N ARG A 145 6.35 -12.71 6.64
CA ARG A 145 6.18 -13.74 5.61
C ARG A 145 7.49 -14.37 5.11
N GLY A 146 8.64 -13.97 5.65
CA GLY A 146 9.94 -14.52 5.27
C GLY A 146 10.43 -14.06 3.90
N LEU A 147 9.87 -12.97 3.33
CA LEU A 147 10.40 -12.39 2.10
C LEU A 147 11.78 -11.81 2.37
N LYS A 148 12.69 -11.97 1.39
CA LYS A 148 14.10 -11.58 1.55
C LYS A 148 14.43 -10.23 0.92
N VAL A 149 13.77 -9.91 -0.17
CA VAL A 149 14.07 -8.73 -0.98
C VAL A 149 12.79 -8.08 -1.45
N LEU A 150 12.67 -6.77 -1.21
CA LEU A 150 11.66 -5.91 -1.83
C LEU A 150 12.33 -5.06 -2.90
N VAL A 151 11.66 -4.92 -4.04
CA VAL A 151 12.10 -4.07 -5.14
C VAL A 151 10.99 -3.11 -5.53
N ALA A 152 11.36 -1.95 -6.05
CA ALA A 152 10.42 -1.02 -6.65
C ALA A 152 11.08 -0.28 -7.81
N ASP A 153 10.42 -0.23 -8.96
CA ASP A 153 10.82 0.63 -10.05
C ASP A 153 10.08 1.96 -9.92
N VAL A 154 10.81 3.07 -9.91
CA VAL A 154 10.29 4.42 -9.64
C VAL A 154 10.78 5.38 -10.69
N LEU A 155 9.89 6.21 -11.27
CA LEU A 155 10.31 7.28 -12.17
C LEU A 155 11.29 8.22 -11.45
N GLN A 156 12.39 8.61 -12.12
CA GLN A 156 13.41 9.49 -11.54
C GLN A 156 12.83 10.83 -11.10
N GLU A 157 11.81 11.33 -11.77
CA GLU A 157 11.08 12.54 -11.42
C GLU A 157 10.18 12.40 -10.18
N ASN A 158 9.87 11.16 -9.75
CA ASN A 158 9.10 10.91 -8.53
C ASN A 158 9.97 11.04 -7.27
N THR A 159 10.55 12.21 -7.10
CA THR A 159 11.47 12.53 -5.99
C THR A 159 10.85 12.27 -4.62
N ARG A 160 9.52 12.35 -4.53
CA ARG A 160 8.78 12.09 -3.30
C ARG A 160 8.84 10.60 -2.90
N MET A 161 8.62 9.69 -3.87
CA MET A 161 8.73 8.25 -3.64
C MET A 161 10.18 7.82 -3.41
N LEU A 162 11.14 8.40 -4.14
CA LEU A 162 12.56 8.13 -3.95
C LEU A 162 13.01 8.46 -2.51
N ARG A 163 12.67 9.65 -2.00
CA ARG A 163 12.98 10.06 -0.62
C ARG A 163 12.27 9.21 0.42
N LEU A 164 11.00 8.83 0.15
CA LEU A 164 10.26 7.95 1.03
C LEU A 164 10.95 6.58 1.15
N ALA A 165 11.30 5.97 0.04
CA ALA A 165 11.97 4.69 0.00
C ALA A 165 13.35 4.73 0.68
N GLU A 166 14.15 5.76 0.40
CA GLU A 166 15.46 5.98 1.05
C GLU A 166 15.33 6.06 2.57
N LYS A 167 14.34 6.83 3.08
CA LYS A 167 14.05 6.92 4.52
C LYS A 167 13.75 5.55 5.15
N HIS A 168 13.17 4.63 4.38
CA HIS A 168 12.85 3.27 4.83
C HIS A 168 13.92 2.23 4.47
N GLY A 169 15.13 2.68 4.12
CA GLY A 169 16.30 1.84 3.92
C GLY A 169 16.44 1.21 2.53
N PHE A 170 15.61 1.60 1.58
CA PHE A 170 15.82 1.21 0.18
C PHE A 170 17.08 1.89 -0.37
N ARG A 171 17.80 1.17 -1.23
CA ARG A 171 18.97 1.68 -1.94
C ARG A 171 18.73 1.60 -3.44
N SER A 172 19.25 2.58 -4.18
CA SER A 172 19.26 2.55 -5.65
C SER A 172 20.33 1.56 -6.12
N GLU A 173 19.94 0.57 -6.93
CA GLU A 173 20.88 -0.39 -7.54
C GLU A 173 21.17 -0.06 -9.00
N SER A 174 20.18 0.42 -9.75
CA SER A 174 20.34 0.81 -11.14
C SER A 174 19.38 1.94 -11.53
N ALA A 175 19.71 2.64 -12.59
CA ALA A 175 18.84 3.65 -13.20
C ALA A 175 18.85 3.44 -14.72
N GLU A 176 17.70 3.13 -15.29
CA GLU A 176 17.54 2.87 -16.72
C GLU A 176 16.32 3.62 -17.26
N LEU A 177 16.46 4.20 -18.47
CA LEU A 177 15.34 4.76 -19.25
C LEU A 177 14.37 5.64 -18.43
N GLY A 178 14.88 6.50 -17.54
CA GLY A 178 14.06 7.41 -16.74
C GLY A 178 13.45 6.79 -15.48
N THR A 179 13.80 5.54 -15.14
CA THR A 179 13.41 4.87 -13.90
C THR A 179 14.63 4.60 -13.01
N THR A 180 14.40 4.47 -11.72
CA THR A 180 15.37 4.01 -10.72
C THR A 180 14.83 2.76 -10.07
N ARG A 181 15.62 1.67 -10.11
CA ARG A 181 15.34 0.46 -9.36
C ARG A 181 15.81 0.63 -7.93
N LEU A 182 14.90 0.50 -7.01
CA LEU A 182 15.12 0.55 -5.57
C LEU A 182 15.06 -0.86 -4.99
N VAL A 183 15.95 -1.16 -4.05
CA VAL A 183 16.05 -2.48 -3.42
C VAL A 183 16.15 -2.33 -1.91
N LEU A 184 15.35 -3.12 -1.18
CA LEU A 184 15.43 -3.28 0.28
C LEU A 184 15.65 -4.76 0.61
N ARG A 185 16.78 -5.07 1.24
CA ARG A 185 17.06 -6.39 1.80
C ARG A 185 16.44 -6.50 3.19
N LEU A 186 15.59 -7.50 3.37
CA LEU A 186 14.80 -7.67 4.60
C LEU A 186 15.53 -8.47 5.68
N ASP A 187 16.59 -9.21 5.30
CA ASP A 187 17.37 -10.07 6.21
C ASP A 187 18.35 -9.32 7.12
N SER A 188 18.58 -8.04 6.84
CA SER A 188 19.46 -7.21 7.65
C SER A 188 18.71 -6.59 8.84
N LEU A 189 18.23 -7.41 9.79
CA LEU A 189 18.22 -6.98 11.17
C LEU A 189 19.68 -7.07 11.62
N ALA A 190 20.39 -5.93 11.54
CA ALA A 190 21.64 -5.79 12.27
C ALA A 190 21.37 -6.13 13.73
N ALA A 191 22.22 -7.01 14.25
CA ALA A 191 22.37 -7.29 15.66
C ALA A 191 22.56 -5.99 16.47
#